data_ca232b21ede7c4933b3666e292a0f62e
#
_entry.id   ca232b21ede7c4933b3666e292a0f62e
#
_cell.length_a   1.000
_cell.length_b   1.000
_cell.length_c   1.000
_cell.angle_alpha   90.00
_cell.angle_beta   90.00
_cell.angle_gamma   90.00
#
_symmetry.space_group_name_H-M   'P 1'
#
loop_
_entity.id
_entity.type
_entity.pdbx_description
1 polymer ?
#
loop_
_entity_poly.entity_id
_entity_poly.type
_entity_poly.pdbx_seq_one_letter_code
_entity_poly.pdbx_strand_id
1 'polypeptide(L)'
;MIIDKSKFANKKDLIAHIVANKSELIALKKSATKTTDPSYFISVPEKTESNKVITSNSNDDLESGIIKRTVVGNAYGWFDSHEDVHIPGIFSKSISENKSLIFHLHDHLYQVAAKVGTPRNIYEQSVSLSELGLNKMGSTVCLLMDSDIKKSYNEMIYEEYLTKQINQHSVGMIYVKLFFCANDPDYKEEYANWNTYKGYVINLDKAEENGYFWAVTEAKLREISCVLQGSNELTPTINTKHTEPSDDTHKEEPVITT
;
A
#
# COMPACT_ATOMS: atom_id res chain seq x y z
N MET A 1 1.78 16.42 -1.60
CA MET A 1 1.44 17.87 -1.42
C MET A 1 0.06 17.91 -0.82
N ILE A 2 -0.06 18.47 0.35
CA ILE A 2 -1.33 18.61 1.07
C ILE A 2 -1.76 20.08 0.90
N ILE A 3 -3.01 20.27 0.49
CA ILE A 3 -3.59 21.61 0.38
C ILE A 3 -3.90 22.10 1.79
N ASP A 4 -3.45 23.30 2.13
CA ASP A 4 -3.80 23.93 3.40
C ASP A 4 -5.29 24.31 3.43
N LYS A 5 -6.09 23.42 3.99
CA LYS A 5 -7.56 23.55 4.05
C LYS A 5 -8.01 24.75 4.90
N SER A 6 -7.18 25.22 5.82
CA SER A 6 -7.51 26.35 6.70
C SER A 6 -7.68 27.68 5.95
N LYS A 7 -7.19 27.76 4.70
CA LYS A 7 -7.31 28.92 3.82
C LYS A 7 -8.68 29.05 3.16
N PHE A 8 -9.56 28.07 3.32
CA PHE A 8 -10.87 28.06 2.67
C PHE A 8 -11.99 28.20 3.71
N ALA A 9 -12.98 29.03 3.42
CA ALA A 9 -14.11 29.28 4.32
C ALA A 9 -15.00 28.03 4.50
N ASN A 10 -15.08 27.16 3.48
CA ASN A 10 -15.88 25.97 3.48
C ASN A 10 -15.38 24.96 2.41
N LYS A 11 -15.94 23.74 2.41
CA LYS A 11 -15.58 22.69 1.46
C LYS A 11 -15.86 23.04 0.00
N LYS A 12 -16.93 23.81 -0.27
CA LYS A 12 -17.29 24.20 -1.63
C LYS A 12 -16.22 25.10 -2.25
N ASP A 13 -15.69 26.06 -1.48
CA ASP A 13 -14.61 26.94 -1.91
C ASP A 13 -13.31 26.15 -2.15
N LEU A 14 -13.01 25.17 -1.29
CA LEU A 14 -11.88 24.28 -1.47
C LEU A 14 -12.00 23.45 -2.75
N ILE A 15 -13.15 22.81 -3.00
CA ILE A 15 -13.38 22.02 -4.21
C ILE A 15 -13.28 22.92 -5.45
N ALA A 16 -13.90 24.11 -5.43
CA ALA A 16 -13.79 25.09 -6.50
C ALA A 16 -12.33 25.44 -6.82
N HIS A 17 -11.53 25.69 -5.79
CA HIS A 17 -10.11 25.97 -5.95
C HIS A 17 -9.36 24.77 -6.58
N ILE A 18 -9.60 23.55 -6.11
CA ILE A 18 -8.94 22.34 -6.65
C ILE A 18 -9.32 22.16 -8.13
N VAL A 19 -10.59 22.30 -8.47
CA VAL A 19 -11.07 22.17 -9.86
C VAL A 19 -10.42 23.23 -10.76
N ALA A 20 -10.39 24.49 -10.31
CA ALA A 20 -9.78 25.57 -11.06
C ALA A 20 -8.27 25.37 -11.31
N ASN A 21 -7.55 24.72 -10.39
CA ASN A 21 -6.11 24.49 -10.47
C ASN A 21 -5.77 23.00 -10.72
N LYS A 22 -6.74 22.18 -11.14
CA LYS A 22 -6.62 20.71 -11.27
C LYS A 22 -5.37 20.27 -12.05
N SER A 23 -5.11 20.88 -13.19
CA SER A 23 -3.97 20.50 -14.03
C SER A 23 -2.63 20.76 -13.38
N GLU A 24 -2.48 21.88 -12.68
CA GLU A 24 -1.27 22.21 -11.93
C GLU A 24 -1.07 21.27 -10.75
N LEU A 25 -2.13 21.00 -9.98
CA LEU A 25 -2.10 20.09 -8.84
C LEU A 25 -1.74 18.65 -9.26
N ILE A 26 -2.27 18.18 -10.39
CA ILE A 26 -1.89 16.89 -10.98
C ILE A 26 -0.41 16.89 -11.38
N ALA A 27 0.07 17.94 -12.04
CA ALA A 27 1.48 18.05 -12.42
C ALA A 27 2.40 18.04 -11.20
N LEU A 28 2.05 18.75 -10.14
CA LEU A 28 2.77 18.76 -8.87
C LEU A 28 2.78 17.37 -8.21
N LYS A 29 1.63 16.67 -8.13
CA LYS A 29 1.58 15.28 -7.62
C LYS A 29 2.48 14.36 -8.45
N LYS A 30 2.49 14.48 -9.78
CA LYS A 30 3.33 13.65 -10.67
C LYS A 30 4.82 13.96 -10.57
N SER A 31 5.20 15.17 -10.23
CA SER A 31 6.61 15.57 -10.04
C SER A 31 7.17 15.16 -8.69
N ALA A 32 6.30 14.93 -7.70
CA ALA A 32 6.69 14.51 -6.36
C ALA A 32 6.85 12.99 -6.28
N THR A 33 7.87 12.52 -5.56
CA THR A 33 7.88 11.15 -5.07
C THR A 33 7.03 11.13 -3.81
N LYS A 34 6.04 10.22 -3.73
CA LYS A 34 5.22 10.07 -2.53
C LYS A 34 6.09 9.55 -1.40
N THR A 35 6.26 10.35 -0.37
CA THR A 35 6.92 10.01 0.89
C THR A 35 6.00 10.39 2.04
N THR A 36 6.18 9.79 3.19
CA THR A 36 5.35 10.08 4.38
C THR A 36 5.61 11.50 4.87
N ASP A 37 4.56 12.29 5.10
CA ASP A 37 4.66 13.55 5.82
C ASP A 37 4.28 13.30 7.30
N PRO A 38 5.22 13.44 8.25
CA PRO A 38 4.96 13.18 9.67
C PRO A 38 3.99 14.18 10.32
N SER A 39 3.60 15.24 9.63
CA SER A 39 2.74 16.29 10.19
C SER A 39 1.24 15.99 10.16
N TYR A 40 0.81 14.90 9.54
CA TYR A 40 -0.60 14.58 9.35
C TYR A 40 -1.03 13.36 10.18
N PHE A 41 -1.55 13.61 11.38
CA PHE A 41 -2.19 12.59 12.21
C PHE A 41 -3.68 12.55 11.91
N ILE A 42 -4.14 11.56 11.14
CA ILE A 42 -5.54 11.15 11.20
C ILE A 42 -5.65 10.22 12.42
N SER A 43 -6.65 10.43 13.27
CA SER A 43 -6.94 9.53 14.38
C SER A 43 -7.11 8.11 13.86
N VAL A 44 -6.15 7.25 14.19
CA VAL A 44 -6.20 5.83 13.87
C VAL A 44 -7.43 5.24 14.58
N PRO A 45 -8.32 4.49 13.91
CA PRO A 45 -9.31 3.69 14.61
C PRO A 45 -8.57 2.82 15.64
N GLU A 46 -9.11 2.69 16.86
CA GLU A 46 -8.52 1.81 17.87
C GLU A 46 -8.20 0.46 17.24
N LYS A 47 -6.90 0.19 17.07
CA LYS A 47 -6.44 -1.14 16.65
C LYS A 47 -6.81 -2.07 17.79
N THR A 48 -7.86 -2.86 17.60
CA THR A 48 -8.04 -4.04 18.45
C THR A 48 -6.77 -4.86 18.28
N GLU A 49 -6.07 -5.12 19.38
CA GLU A 49 -4.93 -6.02 19.40
C GLU A 49 -5.37 -7.39 18.88
N SER A 50 -5.41 -7.54 17.57
CA SER A 50 -5.50 -8.85 16.98
C SER A 50 -4.12 -9.47 17.11
N ASN A 51 -3.85 -10.08 18.27
CA ASN A 51 -2.73 -10.96 18.53
C ASN A 51 -2.78 -12.18 17.60
N LYS A 52 -2.67 -12.00 16.31
CA LYS A 52 -2.62 -13.11 15.35
C LYS A 52 -1.28 -13.18 14.65
N VAL A 53 -0.40 -13.85 15.38
CA VAL A 53 0.57 -14.83 14.89
C VAL A 53 1.36 -14.36 13.69
N ILE A 54 2.37 -13.57 13.96
CA ILE A 54 3.58 -13.61 13.15
C ILE A 54 4.18 -15.00 13.40
N THR A 55 4.47 -15.76 12.33
CA THR A 55 5.12 -17.06 12.43
C THR A 55 6.32 -16.98 13.35
N SER A 56 6.47 -17.95 14.24
CA SER A 56 7.69 -18.12 15.02
C SER A 56 8.88 -18.19 14.04
N ASN A 57 9.90 -17.38 14.28
CA ASN A 57 11.15 -17.51 13.54
C ASN A 57 11.65 -18.93 13.77
N SER A 58 12.10 -19.63 12.71
CA SER A 58 12.77 -20.89 12.87
C SER A 58 14.16 -20.65 13.49
N ASN A 59 14.73 -21.61 14.22
CA ASN A 59 16.09 -21.47 14.74
C ASN A 59 17.09 -21.27 13.59
N ASP A 60 16.86 -21.89 12.45
CA ASP A 60 17.69 -21.75 11.25
C ASP A 60 17.69 -20.31 10.70
N ASP A 61 16.55 -19.61 10.79
CA ASP A 61 16.47 -18.19 10.40
C ASP A 61 17.33 -17.31 11.32
N LEU A 62 17.39 -17.61 12.60
CA LEU A 62 18.20 -16.86 13.58
C LEU A 62 19.70 -17.07 13.36
N GLU A 63 20.12 -18.31 13.12
CA GLU A 63 21.53 -18.66 12.87
C GLU A 63 22.05 -18.09 11.55
N SER A 64 21.22 -18.04 10.53
CA SER A 64 21.56 -17.48 9.21
C SER A 64 21.62 -15.95 9.18
N GLY A 65 21.07 -15.25 10.18
CA GLY A 65 20.90 -13.79 10.18
C GLY A 65 19.94 -13.30 9.08
N ILE A 66 19.01 -14.16 8.64
CA ILE A 66 18.00 -13.86 7.63
C ILE A 66 16.64 -14.26 8.18
N ILE A 67 15.67 -13.37 8.16
CA ILE A 67 14.29 -13.68 8.50
C ILE A 67 13.38 -13.39 7.31
N LYS A 68 12.46 -14.30 7.04
CA LYS A 68 11.50 -14.17 5.94
C LYS A 68 10.24 -13.46 6.43
N ARG A 69 9.84 -12.42 5.73
CA ARG A 69 8.62 -11.66 6.03
C ARG A 69 7.82 -11.40 4.78
N THR A 70 6.50 -11.39 4.92
CA THR A 70 5.60 -10.80 3.94
C THR A 70 5.09 -9.49 4.51
N VAL A 71 5.31 -8.42 3.77
CA VAL A 71 4.88 -7.08 4.16
C VAL A 71 3.79 -6.58 3.22
N VAL A 72 2.80 -5.89 3.76
CA VAL A 72 1.79 -5.18 2.98
C VAL A 72 2.35 -3.81 2.66
N GLY A 73 2.69 -3.57 1.40
CA GLY A 73 3.15 -2.26 0.95
C GLY A 73 2.02 -1.27 0.73
N ASN A 74 0.83 -1.78 0.36
CA ASN A 74 -0.36 -0.95 0.14
C ASN A 74 -1.63 -1.80 0.23
N ALA A 75 -2.67 -1.29 0.88
CA ALA A 75 -4.02 -1.84 0.81
C ALA A 75 -4.86 -0.93 -0.10
N TYR A 76 -5.35 -1.49 -1.20
CA TYR A 76 -6.10 -0.69 -2.18
C TYR A 76 -7.50 -0.34 -1.68
N GLY A 77 -8.02 0.77 -2.18
CA GLY A 77 -9.32 1.27 -1.76
C GLY A 77 -9.34 2.00 -0.40
N TRP A 78 -8.22 2.11 0.29
CA TRP A 78 -8.14 2.91 1.50
C TRP A 78 -7.96 4.40 1.14
N PHE A 79 -8.86 5.26 1.62
CA PHE A 79 -8.69 6.71 1.56
C PHE A 79 -7.65 7.11 2.59
N ASP A 80 -6.47 7.47 2.11
CA ASP A 80 -5.27 7.68 2.92
C ASP A 80 -5.08 9.15 3.39
N SER A 81 -4.04 9.39 4.17
CA SER A 81 -3.75 10.73 4.70
C SER A 81 -3.35 11.76 3.62
N HIS A 82 -3.00 11.33 2.41
CA HIS A 82 -2.77 12.18 1.26
C HIS A 82 -4.02 12.43 0.41
N GLU A 83 -5.20 11.98 0.91
CA GLU A 83 -6.48 12.05 0.20
C GLU A 83 -6.47 11.24 -1.10
N ASP A 84 -5.59 10.24 -1.18
CA ASP A 84 -5.50 9.33 -2.29
C ASP A 84 -6.31 8.05 -1.99
N VAL A 85 -6.90 7.50 -3.04
CA VAL A 85 -7.46 6.15 -3.08
C VAL A 85 -6.75 5.39 -4.19
N HIS A 86 -5.95 4.41 -3.83
CA HIS A 86 -5.24 3.57 -4.77
C HIS A 86 -6.20 2.52 -5.33
N ILE A 87 -6.40 2.53 -6.64
CA ILE A 87 -7.32 1.61 -7.32
C ILE A 87 -6.60 0.28 -7.61
N PRO A 88 -7.26 -0.88 -7.45
CA PRO A 88 -6.67 -2.19 -7.79
C PRO A 88 -6.03 -2.20 -9.18
N GLY A 89 -4.81 -2.77 -9.27
CA GLY A 89 -4.03 -2.77 -10.50
C GLY A 89 -3.11 -1.56 -10.71
N ILE A 90 -3.10 -0.59 -9.79
CA ILE A 90 -2.27 0.62 -9.85
C ILE A 90 -0.80 0.35 -10.16
N PHE A 91 -0.24 -0.77 -9.65
CA PHE A 91 1.17 -1.14 -9.82
C PHE A 91 1.40 -2.29 -10.80
N SER A 92 0.36 -2.87 -11.41
CA SER A 92 0.47 -4.06 -12.26
C SER A 92 1.49 -3.91 -13.37
N LYS A 93 1.51 -2.75 -14.06
CA LYS A 93 2.49 -2.44 -15.11
C LYS A 93 3.91 -2.35 -14.53
N SER A 94 4.08 -1.64 -13.42
CA SER A 94 5.40 -1.47 -12.79
C SER A 94 5.97 -2.80 -12.30
N ILE A 95 5.13 -3.67 -11.74
CA ILE A 95 5.52 -5.01 -11.29
C ILE A 95 5.94 -5.86 -12.50
N SER A 96 5.17 -5.84 -13.59
CA SER A 96 5.47 -6.66 -14.77
C SER A 96 6.76 -6.23 -15.48
N GLU A 97 7.04 -4.92 -15.55
CA GLU A 97 8.16 -4.38 -16.30
C GLU A 97 9.45 -4.24 -15.47
N ASN A 98 9.35 -3.97 -14.16
CA ASN A 98 10.48 -3.50 -13.35
C ASN A 98 10.60 -4.18 -11.98
N LYS A 99 10.08 -5.40 -11.80
CA LYS A 99 10.05 -6.10 -10.51
C LYS A 99 11.41 -6.18 -9.82
N SER A 100 12.49 -6.40 -10.57
CA SER A 100 13.87 -6.48 -10.06
C SER A 100 14.46 -5.14 -9.60
N LEU A 101 13.82 -4.02 -9.93
CA LEU A 101 14.22 -2.67 -9.56
C LEU A 101 13.38 -2.09 -8.41
N ILE A 102 12.54 -2.90 -7.78
CA ILE A 102 11.76 -2.52 -6.61
C ILE A 102 12.50 -3.01 -5.36
N PHE A 103 12.82 -2.11 -4.45
CA PHE A 103 13.66 -2.38 -3.30
C PHE A 103 12.85 -2.44 -2.00
N HIS A 104 13.39 -3.16 -1.00
CA HIS A 104 12.91 -3.08 0.38
C HIS A 104 13.88 -2.20 1.17
N LEU A 105 13.39 -1.03 1.59
CA LEU A 105 14.15 0.03 2.22
C LEU A 105 13.57 0.37 3.60
N HIS A 106 14.14 1.37 4.27
CA HIS A 106 13.53 2.04 5.42
C HIS A 106 13.39 3.55 5.14
N ASP A 107 12.37 4.17 5.73
CA ASP A 107 12.12 5.62 5.74
C ASP A 107 12.15 6.31 4.37
N HIS A 108 11.83 5.58 3.29
CA HIS A 108 11.87 6.09 1.91
C HIS A 108 13.25 6.62 1.48
N LEU A 109 14.32 6.20 2.14
CA LEU A 109 15.68 6.59 1.79
C LEU A 109 16.18 5.79 0.58
N TYR A 110 16.06 6.36 -0.61
CA TYR A 110 16.43 5.69 -1.87
C TYR A 110 17.96 5.67 -2.05
N GLN A 111 18.64 4.91 -1.21
CA GLN A 111 20.09 4.75 -1.18
C GLN A 111 20.49 3.34 -0.74
N VAL A 112 21.72 2.92 -1.12
CA VAL A 112 22.21 1.56 -0.88
C VAL A 112 22.22 1.19 0.60
N ALA A 113 22.61 2.14 1.46
CA ALA A 113 22.71 1.94 2.92
C ALA A 113 21.33 1.75 3.59
N ALA A 114 20.23 2.13 2.92
CA ALA A 114 18.88 2.01 3.46
C ALA A 114 18.21 0.67 3.14
N LYS A 115 18.91 -0.27 2.49
CA LYS A 115 18.36 -1.61 2.25
C LYS A 115 18.18 -2.35 3.56
N VAL A 116 17.00 -2.97 3.73
CA VAL A 116 16.69 -3.81 4.88
C VAL A 116 16.53 -5.28 4.50
N GLY A 117 16.20 -5.57 3.25
CA GLY A 117 15.99 -6.92 2.77
C GLY A 117 16.15 -7.06 1.26
N THR A 118 16.05 -8.30 0.81
CA THR A 118 16.02 -8.65 -0.61
C THR A 118 14.62 -9.15 -0.95
N PRO A 119 13.86 -8.42 -1.80
CA PRO A 119 12.57 -8.91 -2.28
C PRO A 119 12.72 -10.24 -3.01
N ARG A 120 11.95 -11.25 -2.62
CA ARG A 120 11.84 -12.54 -3.31
C ARG A 120 10.68 -12.52 -4.30
N ASN A 121 9.57 -11.92 -3.86
CA ASN A 121 8.39 -11.80 -4.69
C ASN A 121 7.66 -10.47 -4.39
N ILE A 122 7.00 -9.91 -5.41
CA ILE A 122 6.12 -8.74 -5.30
C ILE A 122 4.89 -9.07 -6.13
N TYR A 123 3.71 -8.98 -5.52
CA TYR A 123 2.47 -9.43 -6.13
C TYR A 123 1.27 -8.75 -5.50
N GLU A 124 0.11 -8.91 -6.14
CA GLU A 124 -1.18 -8.43 -5.63
C GLU A 124 -2.03 -9.62 -5.20
N GLN A 125 -2.62 -9.55 -4.01
CA GLN A 125 -3.48 -10.59 -3.45
C GLN A 125 -4.57 -10.00 -2.59
N SER A 126 -5.72 -10.67 -2.53
CA SER A 126 -6.80 -10.31 -1.58
C SER A 126 -6.40 -10.69 -0.17
N VAL A 127 -6.51 -9.74 0.75
CA VAL A 127 -6.23 -9.90 2.20
C VAL A 127 -7.48 -9.50 2.96
N SER A 128 -7.82 -10.23 4.02
CA SER A 128 -8.98 -9.89 4.85
C SER A 128 -8.72 -8.60 5.64
N LEU A 129 -9.76 -7.79 5.83
CA LEU A 129 -9.65 -6.55 6.59
C LEU A 129 -9.23 -6.81 8.04
N SER A 130 -9.59 -7.98 8.59
CA SER A 130 -9.16 -8.40 9.93
C SER A 130 -7.65 -8.70 10.00
N GLU A 131 -7.04 -9.27 8.95
CA GLU A 131 -5.58 -9.46 8.89
C GLU A 131 -4.83 -8.13 8.75
N LEU A 132 -5.47 -7.14 8.15
CA LEU A 132 -4.95 -5.77 8.06
C LEU A 132 -5.14 -4.97 9.36
N GLY A 133 -5.74 -5.55 10.39
CA GLY A 133 -5.93 -4.92 11.69
C GLY A 133 -7.25 -4.17 11.87
N LEU A 134 -8.19 -4.29 10.93
CA LEU A 134 -9.52 -3.69 11.06
C LEU A 134 -10.51 -4.69 11.68
N ASN A 135 -11.32 -4.24 12.63
CA ASN A 135 -12.47 -5.00 13.14
C ASN A 135 -13.68 -4.86 12.19
N LYS A 136 -13.50 -5.32 10.93
CA LYS A 136 -14.51 -5.24 9.89
C LYS A 136 -14.47 -6.50 9.03
N MET A 137 -15.62 -7.02 8.65
CA MET A 137 -15.71 -8.12 7.69
C MET A 137 -15.38 -7.62 6.27
N GLY A 138 -14.89 -8.54 5.45
CA GLY A 138 -14.53 -8.27 4.06
C GLY A 138 -13.04 -8.40 3.78
N SER A 139 -12.65 -8.07 2.58
CA SER A 139 -11.27 -8.13 2.11
C SER A 139 -10.98 -7.01 1.11
N THR A 140 -9.72 -6.73 0.90
CA THR A 140 -9.26 -5.86 -0.19
C THR A 140 -8.04 -6.44 -0.87
N VAL A 141 -7.80 -6.05 -2.11
CA VAL A 141 -6.56 -6.37 -2.80
C VAL A 141 -5.43 -5.55 -2.20
N CYS A 142 -4.32 -6.19 -1.90
CA CYS A 142 -3.12 -5.56 -1.36
C CYS A 142 -1.92 -5.80 -2.26
N LEU A 143 -1.01 -4.84 -2.29
CA LEU A 143 0.35 -5.03 -2.77
C LEU A 143 1.16 -5.70 -1.67
N LEU A 144 1.69 -6.88 -1.96
CA LEU A 144 2.49 -7.69 -1.04
C LEU A 144 3.92 -7.81 -1.54
N MET A 145 4.87 -7.85 -0.60
CA MET A 145 6.27 -8.15 -0.86
C MET A 145 6.74 -9.23 0.11
N ASP A 146 7.17 -10.36 -0.43
CA ASP A 146 7.96 -11.35 0.31
C ASP A 146 9.41 -10.91 0.29
N SER A 147 10.02 -10.75 1.44
CA SER A 147 11.38 -10.26 1.56
C SER A 147 12.21 -11.05 2.56
N ASP A 148 13.46 -11.28 2.21
CA ASP A 148 14.50 -11.77 3.13
C ASP A 148 15.12 -10.58 3.83
N ILE A 149 14.72 -10.33 5.08
CA ILE A 149 15.28 -9.28 5.94
C ILE A 149 16.65 -9.76 6.42
N LYS A 150 17.69 -8.96 6.18
CA LYS A 150 19.07 -9.37 6.42
C LYS A 150 19.74 -8.55 7.52
N LYS A 151 20.24 -9.23 8.56
CA LYS A 151 21.02 -8.62 9.62
C LYS A 151 22.25 -7.87 9.08
N SER A 152 22.88 -8.43 8.02
CA SER A 152 24.05 -7.83 7.37
C SER A 152 23.76 -6.52 6.62
N TYR A 153 22.49 -6.20 6.32
CA TYR A 153 22.12 -4.94 5.68
C TYR A 153 21.89 -3.84 6.73
N ASN A 154 21.11 -4.17 7.77
CA ASN A 154 20.80 -3.25 8.85
C ASN A 154 20.42 -4.06 10.10
N GLU A 155 21.36 -4.16 11.06
CA GLU A 155 21.17 -4.97 12.26
C GLU A 155 20.04 -4.44 13.14
N MET A 156 19.93 -3.11 13.31
CA MET A 156 18.87 -2.50 14.12
C MET A 156 17.47 -2.83 13.53
N ILE A 157 17.27 -2.61 12.24
CA ILE A 157 16.01 -2.91 11.57
C ILE A 157 15.69 -4.42 11.59
N TYR A 158 16.73 -5.25 11.46
CA TYR A 158 16.57 -6.71 11.58
C TYR A 158 16.01 -7.10 12.95
N GLU A 159 16.57 -6.58 14.04
CA GLU A 159 16.11 -6.84 15.41
C GLU A 159 14.68 -6.29 15.65
N GLU A 160 14.34 -5.16 15.07
CA GLU A 160 12.98 -4.60 15.13
C GLU A 160 11.96 -5.51 14.42
N TYR A 161 12.31 -6.09 13.27
CA TYR A 161 11.47 -7.10 12.61
C TYR A 161 11.40 -8.40 13.41
N LEU A 162 12.50 -8.82 14.00
CA LEU A 162 12.58 -10.02 14.82
C LEU A 162 11.66 -9.92 16.04
N THR A 163 11.69 -8.78 16.71
CA THR A 163 10.87 -8.47 17.90
C THR A 163 9.48 -7.95 17.58
N LYS A 164 9.11 -7.88 16.29
CA LYS A 164 7.78 -7.47 15.81
C LYS A 164 7.43 -6.01 16.08
N GLN A 165 8.42 -5.15 16.25
CA GLN A 165 8.22 -3.72 16.45
C GLN A 165 7.89 -3.02 15.13
N ILE A 166 8.46 -3.48 13.99
CA ILE A 166 8.12 -2.97 12.66
C ILE A 166 6.82 -3.62 12.17
N ASN A 167 5.79 -2.78 12.04
CA ASN A 167 4.43 -3.18 11.70
C ASN A 167 3.75 -2.17 10.75
N GLN A 168 4.51 -1.26 10.17
CA GLN A 168 4.00 -0.30 9.20
C GLN A 168 4.95 -0.20 8.00
N HIS A 169 4.34 -0.16 6.81
CA HIS A 169 5.07 -0.03 5.55
C HIS A 169 4.43 1.04 4.68
N SER A 170 5.18 1.53 3.72
CA SER A 170 4.71 2.52 2.77
C SER A 170 5.40 2.32 1.43
N VAL A 171 4.73 2.71 0.35
CA VAL A 171 5.27 2.66 -1.01
C VAL A 171 5.93 3.96 -1.40
N GLY A 172 7.15 3.90 -1.94
CA GLY A 172 7.73 4.97 -2.72
C GLY A 172 7.32 4.83 -4.19
N MET A 173 6.57 5.79 -4.70
CA MET A 173 6.03 5.73 -6.05
C MET A 173 6.02 7.08 -6.75
N ILE A 174 5.87 7.03 -8.09
CA ILE A 174 5.65 8.19 -8.94
C ILE A 174 4.27 8.06 -9.58
N TYR A 175 3.42 9.06 -9.43
CA TYR A 175 2.09 9.09 -10.02
C TYR A 175 2.16 9.14 -11.55
N VAL A 176 1.38 8.29 -12.23
CA VAL A 176 1.25 8.28 -13.69
C VAL A 176 -0.14 8.75 -14.10
N LYS A 177 -1.19 8.11 -13.54
CA LYS A 177 -2.58 8.45 -13.86
C LYS A 177 -3.40 8.56 -12.59
N LEU A 178 -4.04 9.72 -12.43
CA LEU A 178 -4.91 10.01 -11.29
C LEU A 178 -6.05 10.91 -11.75
N PHE A 179 -7.17 10.80 -11.03
CA PHE A 179 -8.40 11.56 -11.28
C PHE A 179 -8.85 12.26 -10.02
N PHE A 180 -9.23 13.52 -10.12
CA PHE A 180 -9.92 14.21 -9.05
C PHE A 180 -11.37 13.78 -9.02
N CYS A 181 -11.84 13.35 -7.86
CA CYS A 181 -13.19 12.86 -7.60
C CYS A 181 -13.85 13.75 -6.56
N ALA A 182 -14.87 14.50 -6.92
CA ALA A 182 -15.59 15.38 -6.00
C ALA A 182 -17.06 14.96 -5.86
N ASN A 183 -17.54 14.89 -4.63
CA ASN A 183 -18.94 14.61 -4.33
C ASN A 183 -19.79 15.90 -4.43
N ASP A 184 -19.73 16.57 -5.58
CA ASP A 184 -20.45 17.80 -5.85
C ASP A 184 -20.96 17.80 -7.31
N PRO A 185 -22.30 17.72 -7.55
CA PRO A 185 -22.89 17.65 -8.88
C PRO A 185 -22.69 18.93 -9.71
N ASP A 186 -22.29 20.05 -9.12
CA ASP A 186 -21.97 21.27 -9.86
C ASP A 186 -20.72 21.05 -10.75
N TYR A 187 -19.85 20.09 -10.41
CA TYR A 187 -18.63 19.72 -11.14
C TYR A 187 -18.82 18.39 -11.88
N LYS A 188 -19.42 18.43 -13.06
CA LYS A 188 -19.91 17.23 -13.80
C LYS A 188 -18.84 16.15 -14.02
N GLU A 189 -17.60 16.54 -14.41
CA GLU A 189 -16.50 15.60 -14.65
C GLU A 189 -16.04 14.95 -13.34
N GLU A 190 -15.80 15.74 -12.32
CA GLU A 190 -15.30 15.29 -11.01
C GLU A 190 -16.35 14.47 -10.27
N TYR A 191 -17.62 14.81 -10.43
CA TYR A 191 -18.74 14.02 -9.89
C TYR A 191 -18.91 12.69 -10.62
N ALA A 192 -18.70 12.66 -11.94
CA ALA A 192 -18.68 11.41 -12.71
C ALA A 192 -17.52 10.51 -12.24
N ASN A 193 -16.32 11.08 -12.01
CA ASN A 193 -15.18 10.38 -11.44
C ASN A 193 -15.49 9.84 -10.03
N TRP A 194 -16.11 10.66 -9.17
CA TRP A 194 -16.57 10.24 -7.85
C TRP A 194 -17.47 8.99 -7.94
N ASN A 195 -18.49 9.04 -8.78
CA ASN A 195 -19.41 7.93 -8.95
C ASN A 195 -18.76 6.68 -9.55
N THR A 196 -17.71 6.84 -10.36
CA THR A 196 -16.94 5.74 -10.93
C THR A 196 -16.09 5.05 -9.87
N TYR A 197 -15.44 5.81 -8.98
CA TYR A 197 -14.40 5.27 -8.10
C TYR A 197 -14.82 5.08 -6.64
N LYS A 198 -15.91 5.71 -6.17
CA LYS A 198 -16.37 5.58 -4.77
C LYS A 198 -16.64 4.14 -4.33
N GLY A 199 -17.05 3.27 -5.27
CA GLY A 199 -17.30 1.85 -4.98
C GLY A 199 -16.06 1.05 -4.57
N TYR A 200 -14.86 1.58 -4.82
CA TYR A 200 -13.59 0.98 -4.36
C TYR A 200 -13.19 1.43 -2.96
N VAL A 201 -13.82 2.48 -2.40
CA VAL A 201 -13.38 3.10 -1.14
C VAL A 201 -13.88 2.30 0.06
N ILE A 202 -12.97 1.77 0.87
CA ILE A 202 -13.27 0.93 2.04
C ILE A 202 -13.80 1.76 3.22
N ASN A 203 -13.21 2.92 3.46
CA ASN A 203 -13.57 3.92 4.46
C ASN A 203 -14.28 5.11 3.81
N LEU A 204 -15.35 4.79 3.06
CA LEU A 204 -16.11 5.77 2.26
C LEU A 204 -16.66 6.92 3.10
N ASP A 205 -17.05 6.65 4.35
CA ASP A 205 -17.48 7.64 5.33
C ASP A 205 -16.47 8.79 5.48
N LYS A 206 -15.18 8.48 5.57
CA LYS A 206 -14.11 9.50 5.64
C LYS A 206 -13.99 10.28 4.33
N ALA A 207 -14.08 9.60 3.20
CA ALA A 207 -14.03 10.27 1.89
C ALA A 207 -15.25 11.19 1.66
N GLU A 208 -16.44 10.77 2.10
CA GLU A 208 -17.67 11.58 2.07
C GLU A 208 -17.58 12.79 3.03
N GLU A 209 -17.02 12.56 4.23
CA GLU A 209 -16.75 13.66 5.15
C GLU A 209 -15.76 14.66 4.55
N ASN A 210 -14.73 14.21 3.84
CA ASN A 210 -13.79 15.08 3.14
C ASN A 210 -14.45 15.80 1.96
N GLY A 211 -15.36 15.13 1.25
CA GLY A 211 -16.09 15.61 0.08
C GLY A 211 -15.38 15.35 -1.25
N TYR A 212 -14.14 14.87 -1.24
CA TYR A 212 -13.37 14.53 -2.43
C TYR A 212 -12.23 13.54 -2.12
N PHE A 213 -11.67 12.94 -3.17
CA PHE A 213 -10.43 12.17 -3.13
C PHE A 213 -9.74 12.16 -4.50
N TRP A 214 -8.48 11.73 -4.53
CA TRP A 214 -7.75 11.46 -5.76
C TRP A 214 -7.74 9.95 -6.03
N ALA A 215 -8.43 9.51 -7.09
CA ALA A 215 -8.37 8.12 -7.54
C ALA A 215 -7.08 7.91 -8.34
N VAL A 216 -6.13 7.15 -7.78
CA VAL A 216 -4.85 6.85 -8.44
C VAL A 216 -4.96 5.49 -9.12
N THR A 217 -4.94 5.48 -10.46
CA THR A 217 -5.17 4.27 -11.26
C THR A 217 -3.90 3.71 -11.90
N GLU A 218 -2.80 4.49 -11.95
CA GLU A 218 -1.49 4.02 -12.40
C GLU A 218 -0.38 4.78 -11.69
N ALA A 219 0.59 4.04 -11.16
CA ALA A 219 1.81 4.59 -10.57
C ALA A 219 3.03 3.69 -10.86
N LYS A 220 4.22 4.30 -10.86
CA LYS A 220 5.49 3.57 -10.94
C LYS A 220 5.97 3.27 -9.52
N LEU A 221 5.92 2.00 -9.13
CA LEU A 221 6.45 1.52 -7.86
C LEU A 221 7.98 1.54 -7.92
N ARG A 222 8.63 2.09 -6.89
CA ARG A 222 10.09 2.15 -6.78
C ARG A 222 10.62 1.34 -5.62
N GLU A 223 9.90 1.35 -4.51
CA GLU A 223 10.30 0.64 -3.31
C GLU A 223 9.09 0.42 -2.37
N ILE A 224 9.26 -0.46 -1.40
CA ILE A 224 8.43 -0.58 -0.22
C ILE A 224 9.35 -0.39 0.98
N SER A 225 9.05 0.59 1.83
CA SER A 225 9.82 0.87 3.03
C SER A 225 9.09 0.47 4.29
N CYS A 226 9.83 -0.04 5.27
CA CYS A 226 9.37 0.02 6.65
C CYS A 226 9.46 1.46 7.14
N VAL A 227 8.42 1.91 7.84
CA VAL A 227 8.29 3.27 8.35
C VAL A 227 7.63 3.24 9.73
N LEU A 228 7.79 4.30 10.52
CA LEU A 228 7.06 4.43 11.78
C LEU A 228 5.56 4.60 11.54
N GLN A 229 5.21 5.34 10.49
CA GLN A 229 3.81 5.57 10.10
C GLN A 229 3.70 5.75 8.59
N GLY A 230 2.87 4.95 7.93
CA GLY A 230 2.54 5.10 6.51
C GLY A 230 1.34 6.02 6.28
N SER A 231 1.23 6.60 5.06
CA SER A 231 0.01 7.33 4.65
C SER A 231 -1.20 6.39 4.56
N ASN A 232 -0.99 5.15 4.15
CA ASN A 232 -1.97 4.07 4.21
C ASN A 232 -1.75 3.28 5.50
N GLU A 233 -2.71 3.31 6.42
CA GLU A 233 -2.59 2.72 7.75
C GLU A 233 -2.72 1.18 7.75
N LEU A 234 -3.17 0.59 6.63
CA LEU A 234 -3.43 -0.85 6.50
C LEU A 234 -2.24 -1.59 5.86
N THR A 235 -1.04 -1.37 6.39
CA THR A 235 0.20 -1.90 5.81
C THR A 235 1.05 -2.69 6.82
N PRO A 236 0.46 -3.70 7.52
CA PRO A 236 1.20 -4.50 8.49
C PRO A 236 2.19 -5.47 7.87
N THR A 237 3.03 -6.07 8.72
CA THR A 237 3.68 -7.34 8.41
C THR A 237 2.66 -8.46 8.63
N ILE A 238 2.47 -9.35 7.64
CA ILE A 238 1.50 -10.46 7.70
C ILE A 238 2.18 -11.81 7.52
N ASN A 239 1.44 -12.86 7.93
CA ASN A 239 1.80 -14.24 7.66
C ASN A 239 0.98 -14.75 6.48
N THR A 240 1.55 -14.74 5.29
CA THR A 240 0.96 -15.51 4.19
C THR A 240 1.39 -16.96 4.30
N LYS A 241 0.43 -17.85 4.42
CA LYS A 241 0.65 -19.25 4.04
C LYS A 241 0.71 -19.26 2.51
N HIS A 242 1.92 -19.34 1.94
CA HIS A 242 2.03 -19.73 0.55
C HIS A 242 1.45 -21.15 0.41
N THR A 243 0.27 -21.29 -0.15
CA THR A 243 -0.06 -22.48 -0.92
C THR A 243 0.79 -22.34 -2.18
N GLU A 244 1.92 -23.05 -2.23
CA GLU A 244 2.58 -23.30 -3.49
C GLU A 244 1.51 -23.87 -4.44
N PRO A 245 1.47 -23.45 -5.73
CA PRO A 245 0.61 -24.10 -6.69
C PRO A 245 0.98 -25.59 -6.66
N SER A 246 0.04 -26.44 -6.29
CA SER A 246 0.23 -27.89 -6.37
C SER A 246 0.57 -28.20 -7.83
N ASP A 247 1.78 -28.71 -8.03
CA ASP A 247 2.24 -29.23 -9.33
C ASP A 247 1.50 -30.57 -9.57
N ASP A 248 0.22 -30.45 -9.90
CA ASP A 248 -0.65 -31.58 -10.21
C ASP A 248 -0.48 -31.97 -11.69
N THR A 249 0.78 -32.30 -12.04
CA THR A 249 1.05 -33.05 -13.27
C THR A 249 0.91 -34.55 -13.01
N HIS A 250 -0.28 -35.02 -12.69
CA HIS A 250 -0.62 -36.41 -12.91
C HIS A 250 -0.70 -36.65 -14.40
N LYS A 251 0.40 -37.18 -14.96
CA LYS A 251 0.41 -37.87 -16.24
C LYS A 251 -0.43 -39.12 -16.08
N GLU A 252 -1.64 -39.13 -16.62
CA GLU A 252 -2.35 -40.36 -16.92
C GLU A 252 -1.58 -41.09 -18.02
N GLU A 253 -0.98 -42.23 -17.69
CA GLU A 253 -0.49 -43.17 -18.67
C GLU A 253 -1.67 -43.83 -19.40
N PRO A 254 -1.64 -43.96 -20.73
CA PRO A 254 -2.71 -44.63 -21.46
C PRO A 254 -2.70 -46.15 -21.17
N VAL A 255 -3.79 -46.68 -20.65
CA VAL A 255 -4.03 -48.10 -20.49
C VAL A 255 -4.18 -48.72 -21.89
N ILE A 256 -3.18 -49.48 -22.31
CA ILE A 256 -3.28 -50.35 -23.53
C ILE A 256 -4.00 -51.61 -23.09
N THR A 257 -5.25 -51.77 -23.55
CA THR A 257 -5.97 -53.05 -23.49
C THR A 257 -5.66 -53.83 -24.74
N THR A 258 -5.10 -55.04 -24.54
CA THR A 258 -4.95 -56.12 -25.53
C THR A 258 -6.25 -56.91 -25.68
#